data_71595aeda902f16514bec2ac02805ff8
#
_entry.id   71595aeda902f16514bec2ac02805ff8
#
_cell.length_a   1.000
_cell.length_b   1.000
_cell.length_c   1.000
_cell.angle_alpha   90.00
_cell.angle_beta   90.00
_cell.angle_gamma   90.00
#
_symmetry.space_group_name_H-M   'P 1'
#
loop_
_entity.id
_entity.type
_entity.pdbx_description
1 polymer ?
#
loop_
_entity_poly.entity_id
_entity_poly.type
_entity_poly.pdbx_seq_one_letter_code
_entity_poly.pdbx_strand_id
1 'polypeptide(L)'
;MLKVSKILIDRQENPAALSEPTPYLGWQLESDRQNVHQTAYRICIRDGLMPFWDSGRITDSESAAVRYAGPPLNEECHYTLELTVWDNHGESAQGKAEFSTALFAPRFLTAQWITHTLAENHSECPVFVRHFSAEPVQKARLYLSACVCLLYTSDAA
;
A
#
# COMPACT_ATOMS: atom_id res chain seq x y z
N MET A 1 -25.13 0.99 14.77
CA MET A 1 -24.67 0.14 13.64
C MET A 1 -23.14 0.24 13.59
N LEU A 2 -22.44 -0.89 13.64
CA LEU A 2 -20.99 -0.94 13.55
C LEU A 2 -20.55 -0.71 12.09
N LYS A 3 -19.46 0.03 11.89
CA LYS A 3 -18.89 0.33 10.56
C LYS A 3 -17.37 0.35 10.62
N VAL A 4 -16.72 -0.20 9.59
CA VAL A 4 -15.29 0.03 9.33
C VAL A 4 -15.17 1.36 8.58
N SER A 5 -14.59 2.35 9.21
CA SER A 5 -14.46 3.70 8.61
C SER A 5 -13.17 3.88 7.83
N LYS A 6 -12.12 3.14 8.22
CA LYS A 6 -10.80 3.26 7.60
C LYS A 6 -10.02 1.96 7.70
N ILE A 7 -9.25 1.65 6.66
CA ILE A 7 -8.28 0.55 6.65
C ILE A 7 -6.92 1.11 6.27
N LEU A 8 -5.91 0.76 7.03
CA LEU A 8 -4.53 1.21 6.85
C LEU A 8 -3.62 0.01 6.59
N ILE A 9 -2.72 0.14 5.66
CA ILE A 9 -1.67 -0.81 5.32
C ILE A 9 -0.36 -0.04 5.42
N ASP A 10 0.50 -0.41 6.38
CA ASP A 10 1.68 0.36 6.78
C ASP A 10 1.37 1.85 6.98
N ARG A 11 0.28 2.15 7.71
CA ARG A 11 -0.21 3.50 8.03
C ARG A 11 -0.70 4.32 6.83
N GLN A 12 -0.84 3.72 5.67
CA GLN A 12 -1.34 4.37 4.45
C GLN A 12 -2.69 3.78 4.03
N GLU A 13 -3.57 4.60 3.51
CA GLU A 13 -4.80 4.15 2.85
C GLU A 13 -4.49 3.82 1.40
N ASN A 14 -4.86 2.60 0.98
CA ASN A 14 -4.70 2.14 -0.40
C ASN A 14 -3.32 2.43 -1.02
N PRO A 15 -2.21 2.02 -0.37
CA PRO A 15 -0.87 2.33 -0.89
C PRO A 15 -0.67 1.79 -2.30
N ALA A 16 -0.20 2.65 -3.20
CA ALA A 16 0.06 2.29 -4.59
C ALA A 16 1.40 1.57 -4.80
N ALA A 17 2.31 1.63 -3.82
CA ALA A 17 3.66 1.10 -3.93
C ALA A 17 4.21 0.68 -2.57
N LEU A 18 3.60 -0.33 -1.95
CA LEU A 18 4.05 -0.88 -0.68
C LEU A 18 5.40 -1.59 -0.85
N SER A 19 6.38 -1.21 -0.07
CA SER A 19 7.75 -1.75 -0.13
C SER A 19 8.04 -2.87 0.88
N GLU A 20 7.09 -3.17 1.77
CA GLU A 20 7.21 -4.19 2.80
C GLU A 20 6.40 -5.44 2.43
N PRO A 21 7.04 -6.64 2.33
CA PRO A 21 6.35 -7.88 1.98
C PRO A 21 5.46 -8.42 3.10
N THR A 22 5.65 -7.95 4.34
CA THR A 22 4.87 -8.37 5.53
C THR A 22 4.38 -7.16 6.31
N PRO A 23 3.45 -6.37 5.75
CA PRO A 23 3.03 -5.08 6.30
C PRO A 23 2.31 -5.21 7.64
N TYR A 24 2.24 -4.09 8.35
CA TYR A 24 1.29 -3.92 9.44
C TYR A 24 -0.05 -3.44 8.92
N LEU A 25 -1.12 -4.00 9.47
CA LEU A 25 -2.49 -3.68 9.13
C LEU A 25 -3.16 -2.95 10.30
N GLY A 26 -3.99 -1.99 10.00
CA GLY A 26 -4.77 -1.28 11.01
C GLY A 26 -6.11 -0.85 10.45
N TRP A 27 -7.08 -0.61 11.34
CA TRP A 27 -8.40 -0.12 10.95
C TRP A 27 -9.05 0.69 12.05
N GLN A 28 -10.00 1.49 11.66
CA GLN A 28 -10.82 2.28 12.57
C GLN A 28 -12.28 1.86 12.45
N LEU A 29 -12.94 1.80 13.59
CA LEU A 29 -14.34 1.45 13.72
C LEU A 29 -15.14 2.67 14.19
N GLU A 30 -16.31 2.81 13.67
CA GLU A 30 -17.32 3.76 14.11
C GLU A 30 -18.58 3.02 14.54
N SER A 31 -19.26 3.52 15.57
CA SER A 31 -20.54 3.02 16.01
C SER A 31 -21.41 4.16 16.54
N ASP A 32 -22.70 4.05 16.30
CA ASP A 32 -23.74 4.91 16.89
C ASP A 32 -24.11 4.51 18.33
N ARG A 33 -23.55 3.40 18.84
CA ARG A 33 -23.73 2.90 20.21
C ARG A 33 -22.53 3.26 21.08
N GLN A 34 -22.77 3.38 22.37
CA GLN A 34 -21.73 3.52 23.39
C GLN A 34 -21.20 2.15 23.83
N ASN A 35 -19.97 2.14 24.36
CA ASN A 35 -19.29 0.95 24.88
C ASN A 35 -19.16 -0.20 23.86
N VAL A 36 -18.97 0.13 22.62
CA VAL A 36 -18.66 -0.83 21.54
C VAL A 36 -17.14 -1.03 21.46
N HIS A 37 -16.72 -2.29 21.48
CA HIS A 37 -15.34 -2.68 21.26
C HIS A 37 -15.27 -3.95 20.43
N GLN A 38 -14.21 -4.06 19.66
CA GLN A 38 -13.93 -5.23 18.85
C GLN A 38 -13.64 -6.45 19.73
N THR A 39 -14.18 -7.59 19.33
CA THR A 39 -13.91 -8.89 19.98
C THR A 39 -13.21 -9.88 19.06
N ALA A 40 -13.36 -9.71 17.76
CA ALA A 40 -12.71 -10.56 16.77
C ALA A 40 -12.57 -9.84 15.44
N TYR A 41 -11.66 -10.33 14.61
CA TYR A 41 -11.54 -9.92 13.22
C TYR A 41 -11.19 -11.09 12.30
N ARG A 42 -11.35 -10.90 11.00
CA ARG A 42 -10.88 -11.78 9.94
C ARG A 42 -10.37 -10.93 8.80
N ILE A 43 -9.21 -11.29 8.27
CA ILE A 43 -8.59 -10.61 7.15
C ILE A 43 -8.46 -11.62 6.01
N CYS A 44 -9.00 -11.27 4.83
CA CYS A 44 -8.78 -12.02 3.60
C CYS A 44 -8.02 -11.13 2.62
N ILE A 45 -6.96 -11.66 2.01
CA ILE A 45 -6.22 -10.99 0.94
C ILE A 45 -6.41 -11.79 -0.35
N ARG A 46 -6.67 -11.07 -1.44
CA ARG A 46 -6.85 -11.63 -2.78
C ARG A 46 -5.87 -11.02 -3.76
N ASP A 47 -5.39 -11.84 -4.68
CA ASP A 47 -4.68 -11.42 -5.89
C ASP A 47 -5.67 -11.51 -7.06
N GLY A 48 -6.25 -10.39 -7.46
CA GLY A 48 -7.39 -10.36 -8.36
C GLY A 48 -8.58 -11.16 -7.80
N LEU A 49 -9.02 -12.17 -8.52
CA LEU A 49 -10.12 -13.06 -8.10
C LEU A 49 -9.66 -14.25 -7.25
N MET A 50 -8.36 -14.50 -7.18
CA MET A 50 -7.83 -15.67 -6.48
C MET A 50 -7.59 -15.36 -5.00
N PRO A 51 -7.97 -16.26 -4.08
CA PRO A 51 -7.62 -16.12 -2.68
C PRO A 51 -6.11 -16.26 -2.53
N PHE A 52 -5.48 -15.29 -1.85
CA PHE A 52 -4.05 -15.32 -1.56
C PHE A 52 -3.81 -15.77 -0.11
N TRP A 53 -4.58 -15.23 0.83
CA TRP A 53 -4.47 -15.57 2.24
C TRP A 53 -5.76 -15.25 3.01
N ASP A 54 -6.04 -16.02 4.05
CA ASP A 54 -7.17 -15.85 4.96
C ASP A 54 -6.69 -16.14 6.40
N SER A 55 -6.82 -15.16 7.27
CA SER A 55 -6.47 -15.32 8.68
C SER A 55 -7.37 -16.27 9.46
N GLY A 56 -8.55 -16.61 8.92
CA GLY A 56 -9.64 -17.12 9.72
C GLY A 56 -10.14 -16.05 10.72
N ARG A 57 -11.08 -16.45 11.57
CA ARG A 57 -11.57 -15.57 12.65
C ARG A 57 -10.59 -15.60 13.82
N ILE A 58 -9.99 -14.45 14.12
CA ILE A 58 -9.07 -14.25 15.24
C ILE A 58 -9.81 -13.49 16.35
N THR A 59 -9.83 -14.07 17.57
CA THR A 59 -10.42 -13.43 18.75
C THR A 59 -9.38 -12.50 19.36
N ASP A 60 -9.47 -11.21 19.03
CA ASP A 60 -8.56 -10.17 19.48
C ASP A 60 -9.24 -8.79 19.35
N SER A 61 -8.90 -7.88 20.23
CA SER A 61 -9.35 -6.48 20.21
C SER A 61 -8.35 -5.53 19.51
N GLU A 62 -7.15 -6.01 19.15
CA GLU A 62 -6.15 -5.21 18.47
C GLU A 62 -6.65 -4.81 17.07
N SER A 63 -6.47 -3.52 16.72
CA SER A 63 -6.87 -2.96 15.43
C SER A 63 -5.86 -1.93 14.87
N ALA A 64 -4.80 -1.64 15.61
CA ALA A 64 -3.88 -0.55 15.24
C ALA A 64 -2.58 -1.01 14.58
N ALA A 65 -2.06 -2.17 14.97
CA ALA A 65 -0.76 -2.68 14.51
C ALA A 65 -0.77 -4.20 14.35
N VAL A 66 -1.78 -4.72 13.71
CA VAL A 66 -1.90 -6.15 13.44
C VAL A 66 -0.89 -6.53 12.38
N ARG A 67 0.05 -7.42 12.76
CA ARG A 67 1.04 -7.90 11.80
C ARG A 67 0.41 -8.87 10.82
N TYR A 68 0.65 -8.66 9.53
CA TYR A 68 0.29 -9.64 8.51
C TYR A 68 1.02 -10.95 8.75
N ALA A 69 0.29 -12.04 8.89
CA ALA A 69 0.81 -13.37 9.24
C ALA A 69 0.71 -14.38 8.09
N GLY A 70 0.38 -13.91 6.88
CA GLY A 70 0.34 -14.74 5.69
C GLY A 70 1.72 -14.95 5.04
N PRO A 71 1.77 -15.63 3.90
CA PRO A 71 2.98 -15.74 3.10
C PRO A 71 3.42 -14.34 2.64
N PRO A 72 4.73 -14.09 2.46
CA PRO A 72 5.20 -12.81 1.95
C PRO A 72 4.47 -12.42 0.66
N LEU A 73 4.06 -11.16 0.57
CA LEU A 73 3.42 -10.62 -0.63
C LEU A 73 4.40 -10.66 -1.81
N ASN A 74 3.90 -10.82 -3.02
CA ASN A 74 4.73 -10.76 -4.22
C ASN A 74 4.99 -9.31 -4.63
N GLU A 75 6.13 -9.08 -5.31
CA GLU A 75 6.48 -7.77 -5.88
C GLU A 75 5.53 -7.40 -7.04
N GLU A 76 5.27 -6.10 -7.21
CA GLU A 76 4.52 -5.52 -8.34
C GLU A 76 3.09 -6.05 -8.53
N CYS A 77 2.54 -6.68 -7.51
CA CYS A 77 1.19 -7.23 -7.52
C CYS A 77 0.16 -6.24 -6.98
N HIS A 78 -1.08 -6.45 -7.37
CA HIS A 78 -2.23 -5.69 -6.88
C HIS A 78 -3.11 -6.60 -6.03
N TYR A 79 -3.35 -6.19 -4.81
CA TYR A 79 -4.10 -6.96 -3.83
C TYR A 79 -5.37 -6.24 -3.38
N THR A 80 -6.36 -7.03 -3.05
CA THR A 80 -7.55 -6.60 -2.33
C THR A 80 -7.53 -7.19 -0.92
N LEU A 81 -7.68 -6.34 0.09
CA LEU A 81 -7.89 -6.73 1.48
C LEU A 81 -9.36 -6.60 1.82
N GLU A 82 -9.96 -7.68 2.30
CA GLU A 82 -11.31 -7.72 2.84
C GLU A 82 -11.22 -7.96 4.35
N LEU A 83 -11.74 -7.02 5.13
CA LEU A 83 -11.76 -7.07 6.59
C LEU A 83 -13.18 -7.34 7.06
N THR A 84 -13.35 -8.28 7.98
CA THR A 84 -14.57 -8.47 8.77
C THR A 84 -14.24 -8.30 10.23
N VAL A 85 -14.99 -7.52 10.96
CA VAL A 85 -14.85 -7.33 12.41
C VAL A 85 -16.13 -7.68 13.13
N TRP A 86 -16.03 -8.14 14.37
CA TRP A 86 -17.15 -8.41 15.27
C TRP A 86 -16.98 -7.63 16.56
N ASP A 87 -18.08 -7.15 17.09
CA ASP A 87 -18.10 -6.41 18.36
C ASP A 87 -18.62 -7.26 19.53
N ASN A 88 -18.62 -6.65 20.71
CA ASN A 88 -19.11 -7.25 21.95
C ASN A 88 -20.64 -7.37 22.02
N HIS A 89 -21.37 -6.78 21.07
CA HIS A 89 -22.82 -6.90 20.97
C HIS A 89 -23.27 -7.94 19.93
N GLY A 90 -22.30 -8.61 19.29
CA GLY A 90 -22.56 -9.60 18.24
C GLY A 90 -22.84 -9.00 16.87
N GLU A 91 -22.67 -7.69 16.70
CA GLU A 91 -22.71 -7.05 15.38
C GLU A 91 -21.41 -7.32 14.60
N SER A 92 -21.51 -7.30 13.29
CA SER A 92 -20.33 -7.37 12.42
C SER A 92 -20.33 -6.26 11.40
N ALA A 93 -19.15 -5.84 11.01
CA ALA A 93 -18.93 -4.88 9.93
C ALA A 93 -17.87 -5.38 8.97
N GLN A 94 -17.97 -4.96 7.73
CA GLN A 94 -17.00 -5.28 6.68
C GLN A 94 -16.38 -4.02 6.11
N GLY A 95 -15.13 -4.14 5.70
CA GLY A 95 -14.40 -3.11 4.99
C GLY A 95 -13.54 -3.72 3.89
N LYS A 96 -13.22 -2.91 2.88
CA LYS A 96 -12.38 -3.29 1.75
C LYS A 96 -11.33 -2.22 1.52
N ALA A 97 -10.11 -2.65 1.22
CA ALA A 97 -9.02 -1.80 0.78
C ALA A 97 -8.30 -2.43 -0.40
N GLU A 98 -7.76 -1.61 -1.28
CA GLU A 98 -6.96 -2.06 -2.42
C GLU A 98 -5.55 -1.50 -2.28
N PHE A 99 -4.55 -2.29 -2.60
CA PHE A 99 -3.17 -1.85 -2.52
C PHE A 99 -2.30 -2.55 -3.55
N SER A 100 -1.16 -1.95 -3.84
CA SER A 100 -0.18 -2.56 -4.74
C SER A 100 1.17 -2.58 -4.06
N THR A 101 1.92 -3.64 -4.31
CA THR A 101 3.31 -3.77 -3.87
C THR A 101 4.26 -3.14 -4.87
N ALA A 102 5.39 -2.66 -4.37
CA ALA A 102 6.54 -2.22 -5.15
C ALA A 102 7.54 -3.36 -5.35
N LEU A 103 8.73 -3.02 -5.80
CA LEU A 103 9.90 -3.89 -5.72
C LEU A 103 10.40 -3.89 -4.27
N PHE A 104 10.60 -5.07 -3.68
CA PHE A 104 11.12 -5.20 -2.32
C PHE A 104 12.65 -5.22 -2.30
N ALA A 105 13.25 -5.82 -3.34
CA ALA A 105 14.69 -5.79 -3.51
C ALA A 105 15.09 -4.51 -4.28
N PRO A 106 16.25 -3.92 -3.98
CA PRO A 106 16.76 -2.75 -4.67
C PRO A 106 17.23 -3.07 -6.10
N ARG A 107 16.38 -3.70 -6.92
CA ARG A 107 16.69 -4.02 -8.33
C ARG A 107 16.96 -2.77 -9.16
N PHE A 108 16.39 -1.64 -8.76
CA PHE A 108 16.70 -0.34 -9.36
C PHE A 108 18.11 0.18 -9.01
N LEU A 109 18.83 -0.45 -8.06
CA LEU A 109 20.24 -0.12 -7.79
C LEU A 109 21.18 -0.55 -8.91
N THR A 110 20.71 -1.26 -9.93
CA THR A 110 21.49 -1.47 -11.16
C THR A 110 21.52 -0.23 -12.05
N ALA A 111 20.62 0.72 -11.84
CA ALA A 111 20.64 2.00 -12.51
C ALA A 111 21.87 2.82 -12.07
N GLN A 112 22.52 3.45 -13.03
CA GLN A 112 23.65 4.34 -12.74
C GLN A 112 23.15 5.72 -12.33
N TRP A 113 23.81 6.31 -11.35
CA TRP A 113 23.58 7.72 -11.03
C TRP A 113 23.95 8.60 -12.19
N ILE A 114 23.06 9.51 -12.54
CA ILE A 114 23.30 10.52 -13.57
C ILE A 114 23.46 11.88 -12.91
N THR A 115 24.39 12.69 -13.44
CA THR A 115 24.60 14.06 -13.02
C THR A 115 24.88 14.92 -14.26
N HIS A 116 24.77 16.23 -14.11
CA HIS A 116 25.13 17.14 -15.17
C HIS A 116 26.64 17.52 -15.07
N THR A 117 27.18 17.96 -16.17
CA THR A 117 28.62 18.34 -16.28
C THR A 117 28.90 19.78 -15.82
N LEU A 118 27.88 20.60 -15.55
CA LEU A 118 27.97 21.97 -15.11
C LEU A 118 28.22 22.11 -13.61
N ALA A 119 29.13 21.32 -13.06
CA ALA A 119 29.34 21.15 -11.63
C ALA A 119 29.77 22.41 -10.85
N GLU A 120 30.10 23.52 -11.53
CA GLU A 120 30.63 24.70 -10.87
C GLU A 120 29.58 25.79 -10.60
N ASN A 121 28.37 25.69 -11.14
CA ASN A 121 27.35 26.70 -10.97
C ASN A 121 26.10 26.12 -10.31
N HIS A 122 26.03 26.20 -8.98
CA HIS A 122 24.93 25.68 -8.18
C HIS A 122 23.58 26.43 -8.33
N SER A 123 23.52 27.40 -9.24
CA SER A 123 22.31 28.22 -9.45
C SER A 123 21.32 27.63 -10.46
N GLU A 124 21.71 26.61 -11.21
CA GLU A 124 20.87 26.02 -12.25
C GLU A 124 20.38 24.62 -11.84
N CYS A 125 19.09 24.40 -11.98
CA CYS A 125 18.50 23.06 -11.81
C CYS A 125 18.53 22.32 -13.15
N PRO A 126 19.33 21.26 -13.30
CA PRO A 126 19.37 20.49 -14.53
C PRO A 126 18.07 19.73 -14.75
N VAL A 127 17.59 19.71 -15.97
CA VAL A 127 16.45 18.88 -16.38
C VAL A 127 16.96 17.71 -17.19
N PHE A 128 16.70 16.51 -16.72
CA PHE A 128 16.99 15.28 -17.43
C PHE A 128 15.75 14.81 -18.19
N VAL A 129 15.87 14.64 -19.49
CA VAL A 129 14.78 14.22 -20.37
C VAL A 129 15.17 12.93 -21.07
N ARG A 130 14.30 11.95 -21.04
CA ARG A 130 14.44 10.73 -21.81
C ARG A 130 13.16 10.47 -22.59
N HIS A 131 13.27 10.43 -23.90
CA HIS A 131 12.20 10.01 -24.80
C HIS A 131 12.28 8.50 -25.01
N PHE A 132 11.15 7.82 -24.95
CA PHE A 132 11.04 6.39 -25.27
C PHE A 132 9.70 6.13 -25.95
N SER A 133 9.67 5.11 -26.79
CA SER A 133 8.44 4.60 -27.38
C SER A 133 7.93 3.45 -26.54
N ALA A 134 6.65 3.45 -26.23
CA ALA A 134 6.00 2.35 -25.53
C ALA A 134 4.82 1.82 -26.36
N GLU A 135 4.64 0.53 -26.36
CA GLU A 135 3.40 -0.11 -26.79
C GLU A 135 2.26 0.34 -25.87
N PRO A 136 0.99 0.28 -26.31
CA PRO A 136 -0.13 0.57 -25.44
C PRO A 136 -0.08 -0.30 -24.19
N VAL A 137 -0.01 0.31 -23.03
CA VAL A 137 0.10 -0.38 -21.72
C VAL A 137 -1.10 -0.07 -20.86
N GLN A 138 -1.57 -1.06 -20.10
CA GLN A 138 -2.66 -0.85 -19.14
C GLN A 138 -2.17 -0.16 -17.86
N LYS A 139 -0.89 -0.34 -17.49
CA LYS A 139 -0.29 0.23 -16.29
C LYS A 139 1.22 0.41 -16.51
N ALA A 140 1.71 1.58 -16.13
CA ALA A 140 3.14 1.86 -16.10
C ALA A 140 3.55 2.31 -14.70
N ARG A 141 4.78 2.00 -14.30
CA ARG A 141 5.39 2.46 -13.05
C ARG A 141 6.78 3.00 -13.32
N LEU A 142 7.08 4.13 -12.72
CA LEU A 142 8.41 4.72 -12.71
C LEU A 142 9.00 4.58 -11.31
N TYR A 143 10.15 3.93 -11.20
CA TYR A 143 10.93 3.89 -9.98
C TYR A 143 12.05 4.91 -10.06
N LEU A 144 12.09 5.83 -9.12
CA LEU A 144 13.05 6.91 -9.07
C LEU A 144 13.76 6.93 -7.72
N SER A 145 15.08 7.09 -7.75
CA SER A 145 15.88 7.42 -6.59
C SER A 145 16.62 8.72 -6.83
N ALA A 146 16.50 9.68 -5.92
CA ALA A 146 17.13 10.97 -6.02
C ALA A 146 17.72 11.40 -4.67
N CYS A 147 18.86 12.08 -4.70
CA CYS A 147 19.52 12.55 -3.48
C CYS A 147 19.13 13.97 -3.05
N VAL A 148 18.55 14.78 -3.94
CA VAL A 148 18.00 16.11 -3.63
C VAL A 148 16.75 16.32 -4.46
N CYS A 149 15.66 16.72 -3.78
CA CYS A 149 14.33 16.56 -4.33
C CYS A 149 13.83 17.74 -5.13
N LEU A 150 13.47 17.52 -6.37
CA LEU A 150 12.19 18.03 -6.88
C LEU A 150 11.79 17.16 -8.08
N LEU A 151 10.84 16.28 -7.88
CA LEU A 151 10.20 15.57 -8.98
C LEU A 151 9.01 16.41 -9.45
N TYR A 152 9.06 16.94 -10.65
CA TYR A 152 7.88 17.48 -11.33
C TYR A 152 7.34 16.41 -12.26
N THR A 153 6.13 15.92 -11.98
CA THR A 153 5.37 15.15 -12.94
C THR A 153 4.39 16.10 -13.62
N SER A 154 4.51 16.28 -14.93
CA SER A 154 3.44 16.87 -15.70
C SER A 154 2.56 15.73 -16.19
N ASP A 155 1.26 15.78 -15.91
CA ASP A 155 0.29 14.98 -16.60
C ASP A 155 0.30 15.40 -18.07
N ALA A 156 0.95 14.60 -18.89
CA ALA A 156 0.80 14.74 -20.33
C ALA A 156 -0.58 14.20 -20.69
N ALA A 157 -1.48 15.10 -21.08
CA ALA A 157 -2.77 14.79 -21.65
C ALA A 157 -2.62 14.07 -23.01
#